data_9cbf266b6efa2ec58a0121ec0373ba56
#
_entry.id   9cbf266b6efa2ec58a0121ec0373ba56
#
_cell.length_a   1.000
_cell.length_b   1.000
_cell.length_c   1.000
_cell.angle_alpha   90.00
_cell.angle_beta   90.00
_cell.angle_gamma   90.00
#
_symmetry.space_group_name_H-M   'P 1'
#
loop_
_entity.id
_entity.type
_entity.pdbx_description
1 polymer ?
#
loop_
_entity_poly.entity_id
_entity_poly.type
_entity_poly.pdbx_seq_one_letter_code
_entity_poly.pdbx_strand_id
1 'polypeptide(L)'
;MANQKFNAQIIVTGLVQGVGFRYFVLRNALDLDLVGFTKNQYDGSVLTVAEGEKYQIEALYNKLKVGPMHADVRDIKISWQSFTGEFSTFEIRR
;
A
#
# COMPACT_ATOMS: atom_id res chain seq x y z
N MET A 1 3.54 0.01 26.69
CA MET A 1 2.48 -0.81 26.12
C MET A 1 2.85 -1.22 24.71
N ALA A 2 2.73 -2.51 24.39
CA ALA A 2 3.07 -2.97 23.05
C ALA A 2 1.99 -2.53 22.07
N ASN A 3 2.39 -1.97 20.93
CA ASN A 3 1.47 -1.62 19.87
C ASN A 3 1.19 -2.85 19.02
N GLN A 4 -0.08 -3.09 18.78
CA GLN A 4 -0.50 -4.20 17.96
C GLN A 4 -0.24 -3.90 16.48
N LYS A 5 0.30 -4.88 15.77
CA LYS A 5 0.54 -4.78 14.34
C LYS A 5 -0.51 -5.55 13.57
N PHE A 6 -0.75 -5.10 12.36
CA PHE A 6 -1.75 -5.67 11.46
C PHE A 6 -1.15 -5.91 10.09
N ASN A 7 -1.88 -6.68 9.31
CA ASN A 7 -1.67 -6.80 7.86
C ASN A 7 -2.86 -6.17 7.17
N ALA A 8 -2.63 -5.46 6.09
CA ALA A 8 -3.72 -4.92 5.28
C ALA A 8 -3.43 -5.11 3.81
N GLN A 9 -4.48 -5.41 3.06
CA GLN A 9 -4.43 -5.44 1.60
C GLN A 9 -5.19 -4.22 1.10
N ILE A 10 -4.55 -3.43 0.26
CA ILE A 10 -5.14 -2.22 -0.31
C ILE A 10 -5.15 -2.38 -1.82
N ILE A 11 -6.32 -2.26 -2.44
CA ILE A 11 -6.47 -2.35 -3.89
C ILE A 11 -6.94 -1.01 -4.40
N VAL A 12 -6.16 -0.45 -5.34
CA VAL A 12 -6.45 0.85 -5.94
C VAL A 12 -6.78 0.63 -7.40
N THR A 13 -7.87 1.22 -7.87
CA THR A 13 -8.30 1.14 -9.26
C THR A 13 -8.41 2.52 -9.87
N GLY A 14 -8.38 2.58 -11.20
CA GLY A 14 -8.39 3.82 -11.97
C GLY A 14 -7.17 3.90 -12.88
N LEU A 15 -6.70 5.10 -13.16
CA LEU A 15 -5.45 5.29 -13.90
C LEU A 15 -4.31 5.25 -12.90
N VAL A 16 -3.84 4.02 -12.60
CA VAL A 16 -2.86 3.80 -11.53
C VAL A 16 -1.65 2.99 -11.99
N GLN A 17 -1.66 2.46 -13.21
CA GLN A 17 -0.49 1.79 -13.78
C GLN A 17 0.16 2.69 -14.82
N GLY A 18 1.49 2.63 -14.92
CA GLY A 18 2.24 3.43 -15.87
C GLY A 18 2.37 4.92 -15.49
N VAL A 19 2.06 5.26 -14.24
CA VAL A 19 2.07 6.65 -13.75
C VAL A 19 2.96 6.82 -12.52
N GLY A 20 3.83 5.83 -12.24
CA GLY A 20 4.72 5.89 -11.09
C GLY A 20 4.03 5.55 -9.76
N PHE A 21 2.88 4.89 -9.81
CA PHE A 21 2.09 4.63 -8.60
C PHE A 21 2.83 3.71 -7.62
N ARG A 22 3.42 2.61 -8.11
CA ARG A 22 4.15 1.68 -7.24
C ARG A 22 5.33 2.36 -6.54
N TYR A 23 6.04 3.23 -7.25
CA TYR A 23 7.13 3.98 -6.66
C TYR A 23 6.63 4.94 -5.58
N PHE A 24 5.49 5.58 -5.82
CA PHE A 24 4.83 6.45 -4.86
C PHE A 24 4.47 5.65 -3.58
N VAL A 25 3.91 4.44 -3.77
CA VAL A 25 3.60 3.55 -2.63
C VAL A 25 4.87 3.22 -1.84
N LEU A 26 5.92 2.82 -2.55
CA LEU A 26 7.20 2.44 -1.90
C LEU A 26 7.73 3.58 -1.02
N ARG A 27 7.79 4.78 -1.57
CA ARG A 27 8.33 5.93 -0.82
C ARG A 27 7.50 6.22 0.42
N ASN A 28 6.19 6.24 0.28
CA ASN A 28 5.32 6.52 1.42
C ASN A 28 5.37 5.41 2.46
N ALA A 29 5.43 4.15 2.03
CA ALA A 29 5.53 3.02 2.96
C ALA A 29 6.84 3.07 3.75
N LEU A 30 7.95 3.37 3.09
CA LEU A 30 9.24 3.51 3.77
C LEU A 30 9.23 4.65 4.78
N ASP A 31 8.65 5.79 4.41
CA ASP A 31 8.53 6.94 5.32
C ASP A 31 7.69 6.61 6.55
N LEU A 32 6.76 5.69 6.41
CA LEU A 32 5.85 5.28 7.50
C LEU A 32 6.36 4.05 8.24
N ASP A 33 7.56 3.57 7.94
CA ASP A 33 8.15 2.37 8.56
C ASP A 33 7.30 1.11 8.36
N LEU A 34 6.61 1.02 7.24
CA LEU A 34 5.83 -0.16 6.88
C LEU A 34 6.69 -1.15 6.11
N VAL A 35 6.34 -2.42 6.22
CA VAL A 35 6.93 -3.51 5.45
C VAL A 35 5.85 -4.16 4.60
N GLY A 36 6.24 -4.85 3.52
CA GLY A 36 5.30 -5.47 2.61
C GLY A 36 5.71 -5.31 1.15
N PHE A 37 4.71 -5.17 0.28
CA PHE A 37 5.00 -5.00 -1.14
C PHE A 37 3.84 -4.32 -1.86
N THR A 38 4.14 -3.85 -3.08
CA THR A 38 3.12 -3.34 -4.00
C THR A 38 3.39 -3.90 -5.39
N LYS A 39 2.34 -4.23 -6.14
CA LYS A 39 2.47 -4.78 -7.48
C LYS A 39 1.28 -4.41 -8.35
N ASN A 40 1.52 -4.33 -9.65
CA ASN A 40 0.46 -4.19 -10.64
C ASN A 40 -0.27 -5.51 -10.82
N GLN A 41 -1.58 -5.45 -11.01
CA GLN A 41 -2.39 -6.62 -11.31
C GLN A 41 -2.88 -6.59 -12.75
N TYR A 42 -3.27 -7.75 -13.28
CA TYR A 42 -3.69 -7.86 -14.68
C TYR A 42 -4.92 -7.03 -15.01
N ASP A 43 -5.78 -6.81 -14.01
CA ASP A 43 -7.01 -6.04 -14.22
C ASP A 43 -6.79 -4.52 -14.25
N GLY A 44 -5.53 -4.08 -14.17
CA GLY A 44 -5.19 -2.66 -14.18
C GLY A 44 -5.07 -2.03 -12.80
N SER A 45 -5.41 -2.76 -11.75
CA SER A 45 -5.31 -2.26 -10.38
C SER A 45 -3.88 -2.37 -9.85
N VAL A 46 -3.64 -1.71 -8.71
CA VAL A 46 -2.41 -1.86 -7.95
C VAL A 46 -2.76 -2.46 -6.60
N LEU A 47 -2.12 -3.58 -6.28
CA LEU A 47 -2.26 -4.24 -4.98
C LEU A 47 -1.11 -3.82 -4.09
N THR A 48 -1.43 -3.44 -2.86
CA THR A 48 -0.43 -3.16 -1.83
C THR A 48 -0.75 -4.00 -0.60
N VAL A 49 0.25 -4.72 -0.11
CA VAL A 49 0.16 -5.45 1.16
C VAL A 49 1.12 -4.77 2.12
N ALA A 50 0.60 -4.31 3.25
CA ALA A 50 1.40 -3.55 4.21
C ALA A 50 1.21 -4.12 5.61
N GLU A 51 2.31 -4.16 6.36
CA GLU A 51 2.29 -4.57 7.76
C GLU A 51 2.94 -3.52 8.63
N GLY A 52 2.29 -3.25 9.76
CA GLY A 52 2.75 -2.27 10.73
C GLY A 52 1.63 -1.96 11.70
N GLU A 53 1.78 -0.85 12.40
CA GLU A 53 0.75 -0.38 13.32
C GLU A 53 -0.42 0.19 12.53
N LYS A 54 -1.60 0.13 13.14
CA LYS A 54 -2.82 0.54 12.45
C LYS A 54 -2.74 1.97 11.92
N TYR A 55 -2.24 2.89 12.74
CA TYR A 55 -2.18 4.29 12.31
C TYR A 55 -1.22 4.50 11.13
N GLN A 56 -0.15 3.69 11.04
CA GLN A 56 0.78 3.76 9.92
C GLN A 56 0.11 3.30 8.62
N ILE A 57 -0.63 2.20 8.71
CA ILE A 57 -1.35 1.66 7.54
C ILE A 57 -2.45 2.62 7.11
N GLU A 58 -3.17 3.21 8.07
CA GLU A 58 -4.21 4.21 7.74
C GLU A 58 -3.60 5.44 7.07
N ALA A 59 -2.43 5.87 7.51
CA ALA A 59 -1.73 7.00 6.88
C ALA A 59 -1.36 6.67 5.43
N LEU A 60 -0.88 5.44 5.18
CA LEU A 60 -0.59 4.99 3.82
C LEU A 60 -1.86 4.99 2.97
N TYR A 61 -2.94 4.42 3.50
CA TYR A 61 -4.23 4.39 2.80
C TYR A 61 -4.67 5.79 2.37
N ASN A 62 -4.55 6.76 3.28
CA ASN A 62 -4.94 8.14 2.97
C ASN A 62 -4.06 8.75 1.87
N LYS A 63 -2.78 8.41 1.83
CA LYS A 63 -1.90 8.86 0.74
C LYS A 63 -2.27 8.22 -0.58
N LEU A 64 -2.60 6.93 -0.58
CA LEU A 64 -2.94 6.20 -1.81
C LEU A 64 -4.27 6.65 -2.39
N LYS A 65 -5.20 7.16 -1.57
CA LYS A 65 -6.47 7.72 -2.06
C LYS A 65 -6.24 8.88 -3.02
N VAL A 66 -5.21 9.65 -2.77
CA VAL A 66 -4.85 10.79 -3.62
C VAL A 66 -3.97 10.33 -4.78
N GLY A 67 -2.95 9.53 -4.47
CA GLY A 67 -2.00 9.04 -5.46
C GLY A 67 -1.02 10.11 -5.92
N PRO A 68 -0.09 9.73 -6.82
CA PRO A 68 0.85 10.69 -7.40
C PRO A 68 0.18 11.59 -8.43
N MET A 69 0.89 12.60 -8.88
CA MET A 69 0.37 13.70 -9.70
C MET A 69 -0.40 13.23 -10.95
N HIS A 70 0.12 12.22 -11.65
CA HIS A 70 -0.45 11.77 -12.93
C HIS A 70 -1.44 10.62 -12.79
N ALA A 71 -1.71 10.18 -11.56
CA ALA A 71 -2.69 9.13 -11.31
C ALA A 71 -4.10 9.69 -11.20
N ASP A 72 -5.07 8.84 -11.50
CA ASP A 72 -6.48 9.13 -11.27
C ASP A 72 -7.07 7.95 -10.50
N VAL A 73 -7.14 8.09 -9.18
CA VAL A 73 -7.67 7.04 -8.30
C VAL A 73 -9.18 7.10 -8.32
N ARG A 74 -9.82 6.06 -8.83
CA ARG A 74 -11.29 6.00 -8.93
C ARG A 74 -11.91 5.24 -7.78
N ASP A 75 -11.21 4.23 -7.25
CA ASP A 75 -11.70 3.46 -6.14
C ASP A 75 -10.53 2.92 -5.35
N ILE A 76 -10.74 2.76 -4.04
CA ILE A 76 -9.72 2.19 -3.16
C ILE A 76 -10.44 1.34 -2.11
N LYS A 77 -9.94 0.12 -1.90
CA LYS A 77 -10.49 -0.81 -0.92
C LYS A 77 -9.38 -1.29 -0.01
N ILE A 78 -9.71 -1.46 1.26
CA ILE A 78 -8.77 -1.98 2.25
C ILE A 78 -9.41 -3.17 2.97
N SER A 79 -8.62 -4.24 3.14
CA SER A 79 -9.00 -5.42 3.91
C SER A 79 -7.98 -5.63 4.99
N TRP A 80 -8.43 -5.66 6.24
CA TRP A 80 -7.56 -5.87 7.40
C TRP A 80 -7.43 -7.36 7.69
N GLN A 81 -6.21 -7.78 8.00
CA GLN A 81 -5.90 -9.18 8.29
C GLN A 81 -4.92 -9.25 9.44
N SER A 82 -4.73 -10.45 9.97
CA SER A 82 -3.78 -10.67 11.05
C SER A 82 -2.35 -10.45 10.57
N PHE A 83 -1.53 -9.91 11.44
CA PHE A 83 -0.11 -9.72 11.20
C PHE A 83 0.58 -11.05 10.97
N THR A 84 1.43 -11.14 9.94
CA THR A 84 2.15 -12.38 9.60
C THR A 84 3.60 -12.35 10.05
N GLY A 85 4.22 -11.18 10.05
CA GLY A 85 5.64 -11.04 10.37
C GLY A 85 6.58 -11.57 9.31
N GLU A 86 6.09 -11.82 8.09
CA GLU A 86 6.91 -12.44 7.05
C GLU A 86 7.72 -11.45 6.21
N PHE A 87 7.47 -10.14 6.36
CA PHE A 87 8.17 -9.12 5.57
C PHE A 87 9.24 -8.45 6.40
N SER A 88 10.41 -8.23 5.80
CA SER A 88 11.51 -7.51 6.46
C SER A 88 11.71 -6.10 5.91
N THR A 89 11.15 -5.80 4.74
CA THR A 89 11.26 -4.50 4.10
C THR A 89 10.03 -4.27 3.23
N PHE A 90 9.95 -3.11 2.61
CA PHE A 90 8.93 -2.83 1.61
C PHE A 90 9.56 -2.84 0.23
N GLU A 91 8.90 -3.50 -0.72
CA GLU A 91 9.45 -3.67 -2.06
C GLU A 91 8.39 -3.55 -3.13
N ILE A 92 8.84 -3.25 -4.34
CA ILE A 92 8.00 -3.29 -5.54
C ILE A 92 8.15 -4.68 -6.15
N ARG A 93 7.02 -5.31 -6.44
CA ARG A 93 6.97 -6.61 -7.12
C ARG A 93 6.34 -6.45 -8.49
N ARG A 94 6.69 -7.39 -9.34
CA ARG A 94 6.13 -7.46 -10.70
C ARG A 94 5.07 -8.51 -10.81
#